data_49cfd1067da06e0c1ff369df3258e88a
#
_entry.id   49cfd1067da06e0c1ff369df3258e88a
#
_cell.length_a   1.000
_cell.length_b   1.000
_cell.length_c   1.000
_cell.angle_alpha   90.00
_cell.angle_beta   90.00
_cell.angle_gamma   90.00
#
_symmetry.space_group_name_H-M   'P 1'
#
loop_
_entity.id
_entity.type
_entity.pdbx_description
1 polymer ?
#
loop_
_entity_poly.entity_id
_entity_poly.type
_entity_poly.pdbx_seq_one_letter_code
_entity_poly.pdbx_strand_id
1 'polypeptide(L)'
;MDIKGDWKKRAVCGLMVLAMALSLLPTSILAADTRSVTENAIKNGSFEEPAFHDKNSPQWPANNVPDWDTTASDQLIEFGSRRNGKDAPQLTGVDKTIPDGSQFAELNADEESTLYQYATTVGGNVYEWGLSHRGREGVDHMALIIGPKQNFDPAKPSEDGRDQFMRMTDWVSQHASGMADMGCTQKITVYSKKFAKNGRFENDIGDAFSASPSDVYTEKWNVWIIGTSNTAWGNYGTKSSAYAAGNLAYSCRYAVPDGQTKTVFAFCSYSAATSDKTLGNLIDNI
;
A
#
# COMPACT_ATOMS: atom_id res chain seq x y z
N MET A 1 70.61 -16.28 -31.74
CA MET A 1 69.41 -16.62 -30.96
C MET A 1 68.54 -15.39 -30.89
N ASP A 2 67.52 -15.32 -31.70
CA ASP A 2 66.81 -14.08 -32.03
C ASP A 2 65.60 -13.92 -31.06
N ILE A 3 65.79 -13.01 -30.10
CA ILE A 3 64.82 -12.79 -29.00
C ILE A 3 63.64 -11.83 -29.42
N LYS A 4 63.65 -11.35 -30.67
CA LYS A 4 62.69 -10.35 -31.14
C LYS A 4 61.36 -10.92 -31.64
N GLY A 5 61.24 -12.27 -31.80
CA GLY A 5 60.01 -12.91 -32.32
C GLY A 5 58.93 -13.23 -31.29
N ASP A 6 59.31 -13.29 -30.02
CA ASP A 6 58.43 -13.84 -28.98
C ASP A 6 57.48 -12.80 -28.30
N TRP A 7 57.81 -11.53 -28.43
CA TRP A 7 57.03 -10.44 -27.82
C TRP A 7 55.68 -10.19 -28.53
N LYS A 8 55.69 -10.33 -29.87
CA LYS A 8 54.45 -10.12 -30.67
C LYS A 8 53.44 -11.22 -30.43
N LYS A 9 53.87 -12.47 -30.22
CA LYS A 9 52.98 -13.59 -29.92
C LYS A 9 52.41 -13.49 -28.51
N ARG A 10 53.16 -13.01 -27.53
CA ARG A 10 52.66 -12.83 -26.16
C ARG A 10 51.70 -11.64 -26.05
N ALA A 11 51.88 -10.59 -26.81
CA ALA A 11 50.99 -9.44 -26.88
C ALA A 11 49.63 -9.82 -27.51
N VAL A 12 49.62 -10.67 -28.57
CA VAL A 12 48.40 -11.11 -29.23
C VAL A 12 47.60 -12.05 -28.34
N CYS A 13 48.25 -12.99 -27.62
CA CYS A 13 47.57 -13.87 -26.66
C CYS A 13 46.99 -13.07 -25.47
N GLY A 14 47.69 -12.06 -24.97
CA GLY A 14 47.18 -11.23 -23.88
C GLY A 14 45.96 -10.39 -24.27
N LEU A 15 45.91 -9.88 -25.51
CA LEU A 15 44.74 -9.15 -26.03
C LEU A 15 43.53 -10.06 -26.28
N MET A 16 43.75 -11.28 -26.75
CA MET A 16 42.61 -12.25 -26.95
C MET A 16 42.00 -12.73 -25.63
N VAL A 17 42.82 -12.93 -24.59
CA VAL A 17 42.30 -13.32 -23.27
C VAL A 17 41.50 -12.17 -22.64
N LEU A 18 41.95 -10.93 -22.81
CA LEU A 18 41.20 -9.76 -22.33
C LEU A 18 39.90 -9.56 -23.09
N ALA A 19 39.87 -9.80 -24.40
CA ALA A 19 38.65 -9.70 -25.20
C ALA A 19 37.62 -10.81 -24.85
N MET A 20 38.09 -12.03 -24.53
CA MET A 20 37.19 -13.10 -24.07
C MET A 20 36.68 -12.87 -22.65
N ALA A 21 37.46 -12.24 -21.77
CA ALA A 21 37.00 -11.93 -20.41
C ALA A 21 35.90 -10.84 -20.40
N LEU A 22 35.91 -9.90 -21.35
CA LEU A 22 34.85 -8.89 -21.48
C LEU A 22 33.55 -9.45 -22.10
N SER A 23 33.63 -10.55 -22.86
CA SER A 23 32.43 -11.17 -23.47
C SER A 23 31.66 -12.11 -22.53
N LEU A 24 32.22 -12.41 -21.34
CA LEU A 24 31.60 -13.25 -20.29
C LEU A 24 30.93 -12.44 -19.16
N LEU A 25 30.96 -11.13 -19.25
CA LEU A 25 30.15 -10.33 -18.33
C LEU A 25 28.69 -10.50 -18.71
N PRO A 26 27.84 -10.95 -17.77
CA PRO A 26 26.42 -11.09 -18.05
C PRO A 26 25.89 -9.71 -18.48
N THR A 27 25.29 -9.63 -19.65
CA THR A 27 24.68 -8.42 -20.21
C THR A 27 23.55 -7.84 -19.33
N SER A 28 23.18 -8.56 -18.27
CA SER A 28 22.23 -8.12 -17.26
C SER A 28 22.70 -6.97 -16.36
N ILE A 29 24.00 -6.59 -16.41
CA ILE A 29 24.53 -5.47 -15.59
C ILE A 29 24.30 -4.11 -16.26
N LEU A 30 23.91 -4.08 -17.53
CA LEU A 30 23.70 -2.84 -18.30
C LEU A 30 22.24 -2.60 -18.70
N ALA A 31 21.29 -3.36 -18.16
CA ALA A 31 19.91 -2.91 -18.15
C ALA A 31 19.85 -1.72 -17.18
N ALA A 32 20.12 -0.52 -17.69
CA ALA A 32 19.68 0.68 -17.01
C ALA A 32 18.19 0.47 -16.75
N ASP A 33 17.83 0.43 -15.47
CA ASP A 33 16.44 0.47 -15.03
C ASP A 33 15.83 1.76 -15.61
N THR A 34 15.39 1.70 -16.86
CA THR A 34 14.58 2.76 -17.45
C THR A 34 13.25 2.68 -16.71
N ARG A 35 13.24 3.23 -15.48
CA ARG A 35 12.02 3.56 -14.78
C ARG A 35 11.18 4.40 -15.73
N SER A 36 10.26 3.77 -16.42
CA SER A 36 9.16 4.51 -16.99
C SER A 36 8.44 5.12 -15.79
N VAL A 37 8.46 6.45 -15.70
CA VAL A 37 7.58 7.16 -14.77
C VAL A 37 6.17 6.80 -15.24
N THR A 38 5.60 5.78 -14.64
CA THR A 38 4.22 5.41 -14.89
C THR A 38 3.34 6.45 -14.18
N GLU A 39 2.29 6.87 -14.87
CA GLU A 39 1.22 7.66 -14.29
C GLU A 39 0.79 7.06 -12.93
N ASN A 40 0.47 7.91 -11.95
CA ASN A 40 0.00 7.45 -10.66
C ASN A 40 -1.20 6.49 -10.84
N ALA A 41 -1.07 5.28 -10.33
CA ALA A 41 -2.10 4.26 -10.45
C ALA A 41 -3.32 4.56 -9.55
N ILE A 42 -3.10 5.30 -8.45
CA ILE A 42 -4.14 5.78 -7.55
C ILE A 42 -4.66 7.10 -8.08
N LYS A 43 -5.97 7.23 -8.19
CA LYS A 43 -6.66 8.45 -8.58
C LYS A 43 -7.26 9.12 -7.35
N ASN A 44 -7.39 10.44 -7.37
CA ASN A 44 -7.93 11.22 -6.25
C ASN A 44 -7.30 10.86 -4.89
N GLY A 45 -5.98 10.62 -4.88
CA GLY A 45 -5.24 10.19 -3.67
C GLY A 45 -5.03 11.32 -2.65
N SER A 46 -5.31 12.57 -3.02
CA SER A 46 -5.38 13.75 -2.14
C SER A 46 -6.79 14.04 -1.64
N PHE A 47 -7.79 13.24 -2.03
CA PHE A 47 -9.19 13.39 -1.63
C PHE A 47 -9.81 14.75 -1.92
N GLU A 48 -9.31 15.49 -2.92
CA GLU A 48 -9.81 16.81 -3.29
C GLU A 48 -11.10 16.77 -4.15
N GLU A 49 -11.51 15.58 -4.59
CA GLU A 49 -12.75 15.35 -5.32
C GLU A 49 -13.68 14.40 -4.58
N PRO A 50 -14.96 14.79 -4.34
CA PRO A 50 -15.54 16.09 -4.60
C PRO A 50 -15.03 17.17 -3.64
N ALA A 51 -14.91 18.40 -4.14
CA ALA A 51 -14.54 19.54 -3.28
C ALA A 51 -15.69 19.89 -2.34
N PHE A 52 -15.43 19.89 -1.05
CA PHE A 52 -16.44 20.22 -0.05
C PHE A 52 -16.40 21.70 0.31
N HIS A 53 -17.52 22.39 0.08
CA HIS A 53 -17.59 23.81 0.33
C HIS A 53 -18.45 24.20 1.56
N ASP A 54 -19.17 23.28 2.17
CA ASP A 54 -20.19 23.61 3.18
C ASP A 54 -19.97 23.02 4.58
N LYS A 55 -19.12 21.99 4.73
CA LYS A 55 -18.86 21.30 6.00
C LYS A 55 -17.38 21.03 6.21
N ASN A 56 -16.92 21.00 7.46
CA ASN A 56 -15.54 20.67 7.79
C ASN A 56 -15.31 19.16 7.97
N SER A 57 -16.38 18.40 8.15
CA SER A 57 -16.38 16.95 8.34
C SER A 57 -17.61 16.36 7.61
N PRO A 58 -17.63 16.36 6.28
CA PRO A 58 -18.72 15.79 5.51
C PRO A 58 -18.58 14.28 5.39
N GLN A 59 -19.69 13.56 5.57
CA GLN A 59 -19.84 12.17 5.14
C GLN A 59 -20.50 12.16 3.76
N TRP A 60 -19.97 11.35 2.86
CA TRP A 60 -20.39 11.34 1.47
C TRP A 60 -20.59 9.93 0.95
N PRO A 61 -21.69 9.64 0.26
CA PRO A 61 -21.89 8.33 -0.37
C PRO A 61 -20.72 7.96 -1.28
N ALA A 62 -20.17 6.76 -1.14
CA ALA A 62 -19.00 6.30 -1.88
C ALA A 62 -19.18 6.43 -3.41
N ASN A 63 -20.38 6.16 -3.91
CA ASN A 63 -20.69 6.30 -5.34
C ASN A 63 -20.62 7.75 -5.88
N ASN A 64 -20.49 8.73 -5.01
CA ASN A 64 -20.29 10.14 -5.34
C ASN A 64 -18.85 10.62 -5.12
N VAL A 65 -17.96 9.74 -4.66
CA VAL A 65 -16.52 10.00 -4.49
C VAL A 65 -15.76 9.36 -5.65
N PRO A 66 -15.17 10.15 -6.57
CA PRO A 66 -14.49 9.59 -7.72
C PRO A 66 -13.40 8.60 -7.32
N ASP A 67 -13.42 7.43 -7.96
CA ASP A 67 -12.42 6.36 -7.86
C ASP A 67 -12.31 5.63 -6.51
N TRP A 68 -12.99 6.10 -5.47
CA TRP A 68 -12.97 5.48 -4.15
C TRP A 68 -14.25 4.73 -3.83
N ASP A 69 -14.08 3.64 -3.10
CA ASP A 69 -15.16 2.81 -2.57
C ASP A 69 -14.85 2.43 -1.12
N THR A 70 -15.85 1.97 -0.37
CA THR A 70 -15.72 1.64 1.05
C THR A 70 -16.40 0.32 1.37
N THR A 71 -15.91 -0.35 2.42
CA THR A 71 -16.55 -1.53 3.01
C THR A 71 -17.53 -1.17 4.13
N ALA A 72 -17.64 0.10 4.50
CA ALA A 72 -18.60 0.56 5.49
C ALA A 72 -20.04 0.13 5.13
N SER A 73 -20.78 -0.31 6.11
CA SER A 73 -22.13 -0.84 5.91
C SER A 73 -23.12 0.20 5.41
N ASP A 74 -22.90 1.46 5.78
CA ASP A 74 -23.68 2.63 5.35
C ASP A 74 -23.20 3.22 4.01
N GLN A 75 -22.08 2.70 3.45
CA GLN A 75 -21.46 3.16 2.21
C GLN A 75 -21.04 4.64 2.24
N LEU A 76 -20.72 5.17 3.41
CA LEU A 76 -20.25 6.53 3.57
C LEU A 76 -18.72 6.59 3.69
N ILE A 77 -18.14 7.65 3.14
CA ILE A 77 -16.73 8.02 3.32
C ILE A 77 -16.72 9.36 4.05
N GLU A 78 -16.02 9.43 5.18
CA GLU A 78 -15.85 10.67 5.92
C GLU A 78 -14.60 11.42 5.48
N PHE A 79 -14.75 12.74 5.34
CA PHE A 79 -13.68 13.66 5.01
C PHE A 79 -13.46 14.67 6.13
N GLY A 80 -12.19 15.00 6.35
CA GLY A 80 -11.84 16.22 7.06
C GLY A 80 -11.43 17.31 6.08
N SER A 81 -11.82 18.55 6.31
CA SER A 81 -11.40 19.65 5.46
C SER A 81 -11.06 20.90 6.25
N ARG A 82 -10.04 21.64 5.78
CA ARG A 82 -9.70 22.95 6.29
C ARG A 82 -10.50 24.01 5.55
N ARG A 83 -11.26 24.83 6.30
CA ARG A 83 -12.20 25.71 5.65
C ARG A 83 -12.46 27.02 6.39
N ASN A 84 -12.58 28.11 5.62
CA ASN A 84 -12.86 29.44 6.17
C ASN A 84 -11.96 29.79 7.35
N GLY A 85 -10.68 29.37 7.31
CA GLY A 85 -9.72 29.54 8.39
C GLY A 85 -9.96 28.65 9.62
N LYS A 86 -10.88 27.67 9.54
CA LYS A 86 -11.12 26.68 10.59
C LYS A 86 -10.50 25.34 10.19
N ASP A 87 -9.87 24.69 11.14
CA ASP A 87 -9.31 23.35 10.97
C ASP A 87 -10.39 22.29 11.02
N ALA A 88 -10.12 21.14 10.38
CA ALA A 88 -10.98 19.98 10.50
C ALA A 88 -11.03 19.50 11.96
N PRO A 89 -12.21 19.13 12.49
CA PRO A 89 -12.35 18.65 13.87
C PRO A 89 -11.54 17.38 14.15
N GLN A 90 -11.27 16.57 13.14
CA GLN A 90 -10.44 15.36 13.25
C GLN A 90 -8.96 15.66 13.57
N LEU A 91 -8.47 16.86 13.26
CA LEU A 91 -7.10 17.27 13.54
C LEU A 91 -6.97 17.74 14.98
N THR A 92 -6.85 16.81 15.94
CA THR A 92 -6.88 17.11 17.39
C THR A 92 -5.58 17.67 17.95
N GLY A 93 -4.41 17.31 17.40
CA GLY A 93 -3.09 17.75 17.89
C GLY A 93 -2.75 19.23 17.62
N VAL A 94 -1.50 19.60 17.81
CA VAL A 94 -0.99 20.97 17.56
C VAL A 94 -0.75 21.24 16.07
N ASP A 95 -0.33 20.22 15.33
CA ASP A 95 -0.16 20.32 13.88
C ASP A 95 -1.53 20.19 13.22
N LYS A 96 -1.94 21.23 12.51
CA LYS A 96 -3.21 21.31 11.78
C LYS A 96 -2.99 21.33 10.27
N THR A 97 -1.79 20.99 9.79
CA THR A 97 -1.51 20.93 8.36
C THR A 97 -2.25 19.75 7.73
N ILE A 98 -2.57 19.89 6.46
CA ILE A 98 -3.05 18.82 5.58
C ILE A 98 -1.93 18.56 4.58
N PRO A 99 -1.49 17.32 4.38
CA PRO A 99 -0.32 17.01 3.57
C PRO A 99 -0.43 17.42 2.10
N ASP A 100 -1.61 17.25 1.51
CA ASP A 100 -1.87 17.64 0.13
C ASP A 100 -3.24 18.30 -0.01
N GLY A 101 -3.27 19.49 -0.59
CA GLY A 101 -4.51 20.22 -0.80
C GLY A 101 -5.17 20.76 0.48
N SER A 102 -6.45 20.49 0.62
CA SER A 102 -7.32 21.04 1.69
C SER A 102 -8.22 20.00 2.36
N GLN A 103 -8.18 18.77 1.90
CA GLN A 103 -9.03 17.66 2.35
C GLN A 103 -8.20 16.42 2.65
N PHE A 104 -8.76 15.49 3.42
CA PHE A 104 -8.23 14.16 3.70
C PHE A 104 -9.39 13.21 4.02
N ALA A 105 -9.16 11.90 4.02
CA ALA A 105 -10.17 10.92 4.40
C ALA A 105 -9.92 10.34 5.78
N GLU A 106 -11.00 9.92 6.45
CA GLU A 106 -10.99 9.14 7.68
C GLU A 106 -11.48 7.71 7.41
N LEU A 107 -10.72 6.70 7.84
CA LEU A 107 -11.06 5.29 7.64
C LEU A 107 -12.12 4.78 8.61
N ASN A 108 -12.31 5.49 9.72
CA ASN A 108 -13.18 5.08 10.83
C ASN A 108 -14.49 5.87 10.90
N ALA A 109 -14.97 6.48 9.86
CA ALA A 109 -16.20 7.31 9.81
C ALA A 109 -17.21 6.99 10.93
N ASP A 110 -18.22 6.15 10.68
CA ASP A 110 -19.18 5.67 11.69
C ASP A 110 -18.83 4.25 12.21
N GLU A 111 -17.88 3.58 11.57
CA GLU A 111 -17.40 2.24 11.94
C GLU A 111 -15.99 1.99 11.39
N GLU A 112 -15.30 0.98 11.95
CA GLU A 112 -14.06 0.49 11.33
C GLU A 112 -14.36 -0.02 9.92
N SER A 113 -13.68 0.53 8.92
CA SER A 113 -13.91 0.18 7.53
C SER A 113 -12.61 0.17 6.71
N THR A 114 -12.73 -0.15 5.45
CA THR A 114 -11.64 -0.13 4.47
C THR A 114 -12.03 0.76 3.30
N LEU A 115 -11.23 1.80 3.03
CA LEU A 115 -11.28 2.52 1.76
C LEU A 115 -10.44 1.78 0.74
N TYR A 116 -10.96 1.63 -0.49
CA TYR A 116 -10.21 0.93 -1.52
C TYR A 116 -10.50 1.46 -2.91
N GLN A 117 -9.57 1.21 -3.83
CA GLN A 117 -9.81 1.38 -5.26
C GLN A 117 -9.12 0.29 -6.08
N TYR A 118 -9.62 0.09 -7.30
CA TYR A 118 -9.03 -0.83 -8.26
C TYR A 118 -8.28 -0.06 -9.34
N ALA A 119 -6.97 -0.27 -9.42
CA ALA A 119 -6.16 0.28 -10.49
C ALA A 119 -5.96 -0.74 -11.62
N THR A 120 -5.88 -0.25 -12.85
CA THR A 120 -5.38 -1.04 -13.98
C THR A 120 -3.86 -1.12 -13.87
N THR A 121 -3.33 -2.34 -13.86
CA THR A 121 -1.91 -2.62 -13.69
C THR A 121 -1.41 -3.58 -14.76
N VAL A 122 -0.09 -3.64 -14.94
CA VAL A 122 0.56 -4.50 -15.93
C VAL A 122 1.38 -5.55 -15.21
N GLY A 123 1.13 -6.83 -15.49
CA GLY A 123 1.91 -7.94 -14.94
C GLY A 123 3.40 -7.78 -15.24
N GLY A 124 4.24 -8.10 -14.27
CA GLY A 124 5.69 -7.93 -14.33
C GLY A 124 6.18 -6.53 -13.93
N ASN A 125 5.32 -5.50 -13.90
CA ASN A 125 5.71 -4.17 -13.43
C ASN A 125 5.82 -4.11 -11.92
N VAL A 126 6.63 -3.15 -11.44
CA VAL A 126 6.78 -2.84 -10.01
C VAL A 126 6.21 -1.46 -9.75
N TYR A 127 5.24 -1.39 -8.83
CA TYR A 127 4.69 -0.15 -8.32
C TYR A 127 5.30 0.18 -6.98
N GLU A 128 5.60 1.46 -6.77
CA GLU A 128 6.01 1.99 -5.47
C GLU A 128 4.84 2.78 -4.90
N TRP A 129 4.59 2.62 -3.61
CA TRP A 129 3.54 3.35 -2.93
C TRP A 129 4.11 4.37 -1.94
N GLY A 130 3.35 5.43 -1.69
CA GLY A 130 3.60 6.40 -0.65
C GLY A 130 2.30 7.00 -0.17
N LEU A 131 2.23 7.38 1.10
CA LEU A 131 1.06 8.03 1.70
C LEU A 131 1.43 8.82 2.95
N SER A 132 0.51 9.69 3.37
CA SER A 132 0.52 10.33 4.67
C SER A 132 -0.58 9.71 5.55
N HIS A 133 -0.23 9.37 6.80
CA HIS A 133 -1.15 8.80 7.78
C HIS A 133 -1.02 9.51 9.11
N ARG A 134 -2.13 9.62 9.84
CA ARG A 134 -2.17 10.24 11.16
C ARG A 134 -3.23 9.58 12.03
N GLY A 135 -2.93 9.42 13.32
CA GLY A 135 -3.92 9.07 14.32
C GLY A 135 -4.81 10.28 14.66
N ARG A 136 -6.05 10.03 15.08
CA ARG A 136 -6.99 11.09 15.47
C ARG A 136 -6.85 11.49 16.93
N GLU A 137 -6.85 10.54 17.86
CA GLU A 137 -6.81 10.81 19.31
C GLU A 137 -5.69 10.08 20.07
N GLY A 138 -4.71 9.57 19.35
CA GLY A 138 -3.56 8.85 19.90
C GLY A 138 -2.77 8.17 18.80
N VAL A 139 -2.23 6.98 19.07
CA VAL A 139 -1.58 6.16 18.06
C VAL A 139 -2.63 5.23 17.45
N ASP A 140 -3.03 5.53 16.22
CA ASP A 140 -3.91 4.67 15.46
C ASP A 140 -3.10 3.86 14.44
N HIS A 141 -3.58 2.67 14.11
CA HIS A 141 -2.94 1.79 13.15
C HIS A 141 -3.87 1.50 11.99
N MET A 142 -3.32 1.56 10.79
CA MET A 142 -3.96 1.10 9.57
C MET A 142 -3.16 -0.01 8.90
N ALA A 143 -3.81 -0.78 8.03
CA ALA A 143 -3.15 -1.70 7.13
C ALA A 143 -3.29 -1.21 5.68
N LEU A 144 -2.15 -1.08 4.98
CA LEU A 144 -2.16 -0.99 3.52
C LEU A 144 -2.08 -2.41 2.96
N ILE A 145 -3.06 -2.80 2.15
CA ILE A 145 -3.18 -4.12 1.55
C ILE A 145 -3.19 -3.97 0.04
N ILE A 146 -2.26 -4.63 -0.65
CA ILE A 146 -2.17 -4.60 -2.11
C ILE A 146 -2.17 -6.03 -2.64
N GLY A 147 -3.05 -6.30 -3.62
CA GLY A 147 -3.17 -7.63 -4.19
C GLY A 147 -4.07 -7.68 -5.43
N PRO A 148 -4.39 -8.88 -5.93
CA PRO A 148 -5.22 -9.03 -7.11
C PRO A 148 -6.67 -8.58 -6.85
N LYS A 149 -7.30 -7.99 -7.87
CA LYS A 149 -8.74 -7.73 -7.81
C LYS A 149 -9.47 -9.06 -7.67
N GLN A 150 -10.28 -9.15 -6.65
CA GLN A 150 -11.18 -10.29 -6.42
C GLN A 150 -12.58 -10.03 -6.99
N ASN A 151 -13.30 -11.11 -7.24
CA ASN A 151 -14.72 -11.06 -7.61
C ASN A 151 -15.62 -11.10 -6.35
N PHE A 152 -15.18 -10.44 -5.28
CA PHE A 152 -16.00 -10.34 -4.07
C PHE A 152 -16.62 -8.94 -3.99
N ASP A 153 -17.70 -8.86 -3.25
CA ASP A 153 -18.35 -7.61 -2.88
C ASP A 153 -17.84 -7.22 -1.48
N PRO A 154 -16.86 -6.30 -1.40
CA PRO A 154 -16.27 -5.94 -0.11
C PRO A 154 -17.25 -5.20 0.80
N ALA A 155 -18.32 -4.61 0.23
CA ALA A 155 -19.38 -3.95 0.98
C ALA A 155 -20.34 -4.92 1.68
N LYS A 156 -20.13 -6.23 1.58
CA LYS A 156 -20.89 -7.21 2.34
C LYS A 156 -20.01 -7.83 3.42
N PRO A 157 -19.95 -7.20 4.59
CA PRO A 157 -19.25 -7.77 5.73
C PRO A 157 -19.85 -9.16 6.04
N SER A 158 -19.07 -9.99 6.67
CA SER A 158 -19.55 -11.23 7.26
C SER A 158 -20.54 -10.94 8.42
N GLU A 159 -21.11 -11.99 9.00
CA GLU A 159 -22.06 -11.87 10.12
C GLU A 159 -21.49 -11.13 11.35
N ASP A 160 -20.16 -11.07 11.48
CA ASP A 160 -19.45 -10.32 12.54
C ASP A 160 -19.09 -8.88 12.17
N GLY A 161 -19.55 -8.38 11.04
CA GLY A 161 -19.29 -7.01 10.57
C GLY A 161 -17.88 -6.77 10.01
N ARG A 162 -17.02 -7.79 9.90
CA ARG A 162 -15.64 -7.63 9.39
C ARG A 162 -15.56 -7.97 7.91
N ASP A 163 -14.96 -7.09 7.13
CA ASP A 163 -14.65 -7.33 5.73
C ASP A 163 -13.41 -8.24 5.54
N GLN A 164 -13.13 -8.64 4.32
CA GLN A 164 -11.99 -9.52 4.02
C GLN A 164 -10.63 -8.88 4.27
N PHE A 165 -10.50 -7.57 4.12
CA PHE A 165 -9.27 -6.86 4.40
C PHE A 165 -9.01 -6.79 5.91
N MET A 166 -10.04 -6.50 6.69
CA MET A 166 -9.99 -6.57 8.15
C MET A 166 -9.58 -7.97 8.64
N ARG A 167 -10.17 -9.02 8.07
CA ARG A 167 -9.83 -10.42 8.39
C ARG A 167 -8.41 -10.78 8.02
N MET A 168 -7.92 -10.31 6.88
CA MET A 168 -6.52 -10.49 6.48
C MET A 168 -5.60 -9.79 7.48
N THR A 169 -5.96 -8.60 7.94
CA THR A 169 -5.20 -7.85 8.93
C THR A 169 -5.19 -8.56 10.29
N ASP A 170 -6.32 -9.12 10.71
CA ASP A 170 -6.42 -9.95 11.94
C ASP A 170 -5.51 -11.18 11.85
N TRP A 171 -5.56 -11.87 10.73
CA TRP A 171 -4.71 -13.03 10.50
C TRP A 171 -3.22 -12.65 10.57
N VAL A 172 -2.85 -11.55 9.92
CA VAL A 172 -1.47 -11.02 9.96
C VAL A 172 -1.07 -10.68 11.39
N SER A 173 -1.94 -10.05 12.19
CA SER A 173 -1.65 -9.70 13.60
C SER A 173 -1.37 -10.92 14.47
N GLN A 174 -2.01 -12.04 14.20
CA GLN A 174 -1.85 -13.28 14.94
C GLN A 174 -0.61 -14.09 14.54
N HIS A 175 -0.14 -13.93 13.29
CA HIS A 175 0.93 -14.76 12.71
C HIS A 175 2.25 -14.02 12.50
N ALA A 176 2.28 -12.71 12.56
CA ALA A 176 3.49 -11.91 12.49
C ALA A 176 3.81 -11.33 13.87
N SER A 177 4.74 -11.94 14.59
CA SER A 177 5.16 -11.48 15.92
C SER A 177 5.81 -10.10 15.83
N GLY A 178 5.46 -9.18 16.75
CA GLY A 178 6.07 -7.86 16.89
C GLY A 178 5.45 -6.77 16.01
N MET A 179 4.24 -6.96 15.49
CA MET A 179 3.57 -5.99 14.60
C MET A 179 3.10 -4.70 15.27
N ALA A 180 2.91 -4.68 16.57
CA ALA A 180 2.40 -3.49 17.30
C ALA A 180 3.30 -2.25 17.15
N ASP A 181 4.59 -2.42 16.82
CA ASP A 181 5.58 -1.34 16.68
C ASP A 181 6.10 -1.17 15.25
N MET A 182 5.51 -1.88 14.29
CA MET A 182 5.96 -1.82 12.90
C MET A 182 5.44 -0.57 12.18
N GLY A 183 6.12 0.53 12.32
CA GLY A 183 6.04 1.57 11.30
C GLY A 183 6.46 0.94 9.95
N CYS A 184 5.70 1.12 8.90
CA CYS A 184 5.70 0.61 7.51
C CYS A 184 6.97 -0.07 6.92
N THR A 185 7.96 -0.41 7.72
CA THR A 185 9.27 -0.90 7.27
C THR A 185 9.26 -2.36 6.86
N GLN A 186 8.25 -3.13 7.28
CA GLN A 186 8.17 -4.56 6.99
C GLN A 186 6.94 -4.89 6.14
N LYS A 187 7.23 -5.42 4.95
CA LYS A 187 6.24 -6.01 4.07
C LYS A 187 5.95 -7.44 4.50
N ILE A 188 4.69 -7.75 4.74
CA ILE A 188 4.22 -9.09 5.05
C ILE A 188 3.57 -9.64 3.78
N THR A 189 3.99 -10.82 3.34
CA THR A 189 3.37 -11.51 2.22
C THR A 189 2.37 -12.52 2.78
N VAL A 190 1.13 -12.43 2.30
CA VAL A 190 0.03 -13.31 2.65
C VAL A 190 -0.47 -13.98 1.38
N TYR A 191 -0.85 -15.23 1.47
CA TYR A 191 -1.51 -15.95 0.40
C TYR A 191 -2.93 -16.30 0.83
N SER A 192 -3.91 -16.15 -0.06
CA SER A 192 -5.30 -16.52 0.21
C SER A 192 -5.81 -17.56 -0.78
N LYS A 193 -6.87 -18.25 -0.37
CA LYS A 193 -7.74 -18.96 -1.30
C LYS A 193 -8.39 -17.95 -2.25
N LYS A 194 -8.80 -18.39 -3.44
CA LYS A 194 -9.68 -17.58 -4.27
C LYS A 194 -10.99 -17.35 -3.52
N PHE A 195 -11.41 -16.10 -3.47
CA PHE A 195 -12.71 -15.77 -2.90
C PHE A 195 -13.83 -16.32 -3.80
N ALA A 196 -14.85 -16.93 -3.20
CA ALA A 196 -16.01 -17.40 -3.93
C ALA A 196 -16.75 -16.21 -4.58
N LYS A 197 -17.50 -16.47 -5.67
CA LYS A 197 -18.23 -15.45 -6.43
C LYS A 197 -19.21 -14.60 -5.60
N ASN A 198 -19.66 -15.11 -4.46
CA ASN A 198 -20.55 -14.42 -3.53
C ASN A 198 -19.84 -13.57 -2.50
N GLY A 199 -18.51 -13.44 -2.58
CA GLY A 199 -17.70 -12.60 -1.70
C GLY A 199 -17.51 -13.13 -0.29
N ARG A 200 -17.97 -14.33 0.00
CA ARG A 200 -17.78 -14.98 1.30
C ARG A 200 -16.70 -16.05 1.20
N PHE A 201 -15.85 -16.15 2.23
CA PHE A 201 -15.16 -17.39 2.46
C PHE A 201 -16.24 -18.42 2.88
N GLU A 202 -16.40 -19.47 2.09
CA GLU A 202 -17.22 -20.60 2.55
C GLU A 202 -16.51 -21.21 3.76
N ASN A 203 -17.15 -21.06 4.92
CA ASN A 203 -16.99 -21.91 6.12
C ASN A 203 -15.64 -21.95 6.83
N ASP A 204 -14.94 -21.06 7.13
CA ASP A 204 -13.93 -21.00 8.22
C ASP A 204 -12.77 -20.06 7.92
N ILE A 205 -12.71 -18.99 8.70
CA ILE A 205 -11.75 -17.93 8.49
C ILE A 205 -10.32 -18.40 8.84
N GLY A 206 -10.18 -19.38 9.70
CA GLY A 206 -8.89 -19.94 10.09
C GLY A 206 -8.08 -20.48 8.91
N ASP A 207 -8.78 -20.95 7.88
CA ASP A 207 -8.17 -21.56 6.69
C ASP A 207 -8.15 -20.65 5.45
N ALA A 208 -8.51 -19.38 5.56
CA ALA A 208 -8.58 -18.49 4.40
C ALA A 208 -7.22 -18.01 3.94
N PHE A 209 -6.25 -17.93 4.85
CA PHE A 209 -4.94 -17.31 4.62
C PHE A 209 -3.79 -18.24 4.99
N SER A 210 -2.63 -18.00 4.38
CA SER A 210 -1.40 -18.74 4.62
C SER A 210 -0.17 -17.84 4.45
N ALA A 211 0.90 -18.13 5.17
CA ALA A 211 2.21 -17.50 4.96
C ALA A 211 2.94 -18.05 3.72
N SER A 212 2.47 -19.16 3.15
CA SER A 212 3.12 -19.84 2.03
C SER A 212 2.11 -20.18 0.93
N PRO A 213 2.53 -20.13 -0.35
CA PRO A 213 1.68 -20.53 -1.46
C PRO A 213 1.44 -22.04 -1.47
N SER A 214 0.30 -22.45 -2.04
CA SER A 214 -0.05 -23.83 -2.36
C SER A 214 -1.07 -23.85 -3.47
N ASP A 215 -1.48 -25.05 -3.92
CA ASP A 215 -2.54 -25.21 -4.93
C ASP A 215 -3.89 -24.62 -4.49
N VAL A 216 -4.07 -24.41 -3.19
CA VAL A 216 -5.28 -23.82 -2.60
C VAL A 216 -5.10 -22.33 -2.32
N TYR A 217 -3.92 -21.92 -1.83
CA TYR A 217 -3.60 -20.53 -1.50
C TYR A 217 -2.83 -19.90 -2.67
N THR A 218 -3.56 -19.45 -3.68
CA THR A 218 -3.01 -19.00 -4.96
C THR A 218 -2.89 -17.50 -5.11
N GLU A 219 -3.67 -16.74 -4.34
CA GLU A 219 -3.73 -15.29 -4.45
C GLU A 219 -2.71 -14.64 -3.51
N LYS A 220 -1.75 -13.90 -4.08
CA LYS A 220 -0.67 -13.26 -3.33
C LYS A 220 -1.02 -11.83 -2.96
N TRP A 221 -0.87 -11.51 -1.68
CA TRP A 221 -1.10 -10.20 -1.11
C TRP A 221 0.14 -9.65 -0.42
N ASN A 222 0.28 -8.34 -0.40
CA ASN A 222 1.26 -7.67 0.42
C ASN A 222 0.54 -6.76 1.42
N VAL A 223 0.93 -6.84 2.67
CA VAL A 223 0.34 -6.09 3.78
C VAL A 223 1.43 -5.31 4.50
N TRP A 224 1.15 -4.05 4.82
CA TRP A 224 1.99 -3.20 5.68
C TRP A 224 1.12 -2.63 6.79
N ILE A 225 1.58 -2.71 8.04
CA ILE A 225 0.93 -2.07 9.17
C ILE A 225 1.64 -0.74 9.45
N ILE A 226 0.86 0.31 9.56
CA ILE A 226 1.32 1.69 9.71
C ILE A 226 0.68 2.27 10.97
N GLY A 227 1.50 2.66 11.95
CA GLY A 227 1.05 3.29 13.18
C GLY A 227 1.53 4.73 13.26
N THR A 228 0.65 5.68 13.58
CA THR A 228 0.98 7.10 13.69
C THR A 228 0.21 7.75 14.83
N SER A 229 0.88 8.63 15.57
CA SER A 229 0.25 9.43 16.62
C SER A 229 -0.60 10.57 16.05
N ASN A 230 -1.38 11.21 16.91
CA ASN A 230 -2.20 12.37 16.56
C ASN A 230 -1.43 13.71 16.59
N THR A 231 -0.11 13.70 16.84
CA THR A 231 0.68 14.93 16.98
C THR A 231 1.05 15.55 15.64
N ALA A 232 1.33 14.71 14.64
CA ALA A 232 1.70 15.13 13.28
C ALA A 232 1.40 14.01 12.26
N TRP A 233 1.37 14.38 10.98
CA TRP A 233 1.32 13.41 9.90
C TRP A 233 2.63 12.66 9.76
N GLY A 234 2.56 11.34 9.70
CA GLY A 234 3.65 10.47 9.30
C GLY A 234 3.64 10.29 7.78
N ASN A 235 4.81 10.43 7.15
CA ASN A 235 4.99 10.21 5.72
C ASN A 235 5.66 8.86 5.48
N TYR A 236 5.03 8.00 4.67
CA TYR A 236 5.41 6.61 4.49
C TYR A 236 5.67 6.26 3.04
N GLY A 237 6.38 5.17 2.81
CA GLY A 237 6.76 4.74 1.47
C GLY A 237 7.61 5.79 0.76
N THR A 238 7.27 6.12 -0.48
CA THR A 238 8.00 7.13 -1.29
C THR A 238 7.90 8.55 -0.75
N LYS A 239 6.94 8.82 0.14
CA LYS A 239 6.79 10.13 0.81
C LYS A 239 7.72 10.29 2.01
N SER A 240 8.36 9.22 2.50
CA SER A 240 9.23 9.28 3.67
C SER A 240 10.61 9.88 3.34
N SER A 241 11.17 10.62 4.32
CA SER A 241 12.54 11.13 4.23
C SER A 241 13.59 10.01 4.16
N ALA A 242 13.33 8.87 4.79
CA ALA A 242 14.20 7.71 4.75
C ALA A 242 14.27 7.09 3.34
N TYR A 243 13.16 7.04 2.61
CA TYR A 243 13.15 6.63 1.21
C TYR A 243 13.91 7.62 0.33
N ALA A 244 13.66 8.92 0.52
CA ALA A 244 14.37 9.98 -0.21
C ALA A 244 15.89 9.95 0.02
N ALA A 245 16.35 9.51 1.20
CA ALA A 245 17.75 9.31 1.52
C ALA A 245 18.36 8.02 0.92
N GLY A 246 17.62 7.28 0.09
CA GLY A 246 18.10 6.06 -0.57
C GLY A 246 18.13 4.83 0.32
N ASN A 247 17.38 4.82 1.43
CA ASN A 247 17.29 3.66 2.29
C ASN A 247 16.44 2.55 1.61
N LEU A 248 17.13 1.65 0.92
CA LEU A 248 16.54 0.52 0.19
C LEU A 248 15.91 -0.55 1.09
N ALA A 249 16.10 -0.48 2.42
CA ALA A 249 15.43 -1.37 3.37
C ALA A 249 13.92 -1.08 3.45
N TYR A 250 13.45 0.06 2.95
CA TYR A 250 12.05 0.38 2.84
C TYR A 250 11.38 -0.44 1.73
N SER A 251 10.64 -1.44 2.14
CA SER A 251 9.92 -2.33 1.23
C SER A 251 8.56 -1.73 0.82
N CYS A 252 8.57 -0.56 0.13
CA CYS A 252 7.35 0.10 -0.37
C CYS A 252 6.98 -0.34 -1.80
N ARG A 253 7.38 -1.54 -2.21
CA ARG A 253 7.23 -2.03 -3.58
C ARG A 253 6.24 -3.18 -3.66
N TYR A 254 5.36 -3.10 -4.64
CA TYR A 254 4.48 -4.18 -5.06
C TYR A 254 4.85 -4.62 -6.49
N ALA A 255 5.34 -5.85 -6.62
CA ALA A 255 5.56 -6.47 -7.93
C ALA A 255 4.24 -7.13 -8.37
N VAL A 256 3.69 -6.65 -9.46
CA VAL A 256 2.45 -7.18 -10.03
C VAL A 256 2.72 -8.58 -10.62
N PRO A 257 2.04 -9.62 -10.16
CA PRO A 257 2.17 -10.96 -10.73
C PRO A 257 1.87 -10.98 -12.24
N ASP A 258 2.54 -11.88 -12.96
CA ASP A 258 2.27 -12.08 -14.37
C ASP A 258 0.79 -12.42 -14.62
N GLY A 259 0.21 -11.80 -15.64
CA GLY A 259 -1.20 -11.98 -15.99
C GLY A 259 -2.19 -11.19 -15.11
N GLN A 260 -1.77 -10.55 -14.04
CA GLN A 260 -2.62 -9.65 -13.26
C GLN A 260 -2.78 -8.32 -13.99
N THR A 261 -4.02 -7.96 -14.32
CA THR A 261 -4.35 -6.72 -15.05
C THR A 261 -5.06 -5.69 -14.20
N LYS A 262 -5.52 -6.08 -13.02
CA LYS A 262 -6.15 -5.20 -12.03
C LYS A 262 -5.64 -5.52 -10.65
N THR A 263 -5.33 -4.46 -9.91
CA THR A 263 -4.81 -4.52 -8.54
C THR A 263 -5.74 -3.72 -7.63
N VAL A 264 -6.06 -4.28 -6.47
CA VAL A 264 -6.72 -3.53 -5.40
C VAL A 264 -5.65 -2.88 -4.52
N PHE A 265 -5.90 -1.64 -4.16
CA PHE A 265 -5.21 -0.90 -3.11
C PHE A 265 -6.25 -0.62 -2.03
N ALA A 266 -6.07 -1.22 -0.87
CA ALA A 266 -7.00 -1.13 0.25
C ALA A 266 -6.31 -0.56 1.49
N PHE A 267 -6.96 0.40 2.11
CA PHE A 267 -6.52 1.13 3.29
C PHE A 267 -7.50 0.78 4.40
N CYS A 268 -7.11 -0.16 5.25
CA CYS A 268 -7.98 -0.78 6.24
C CYS A 268 -7.72 -0.17 7.62
N SER A 269 -8.74 0.28 8.33
CA SER A 269 -8.64 0.59 9.74
C SER A 269 -8.31 -0.69 10.51
N TYR A 270 -7.22 -0.66 11.30
CA TYR A 270 -6.77 -1.82 12.08
C TYR A 270 -7.02 -1.62 13.58
N SER A 271 -6.63 -0.48 14.12
CA SER A 271 -6.94 -0.12 15.51
C SER A 271 -6.97 1.39 15.69
N ALA A 272 -7.82 1.84 16.60
CA ALA A 272 -7.86 3.20 17.09
C ALA A 272 -7.31 3.26 18.53
N ALA A 273 -6.71 4.38 18.91
CA ALA A 273 -6.16 4.60 20.25
C ALA A 273 -7.24 4.62 21.34
N THR A 274 -8.47 4.92 20.95
CA THR A 274 -9.63 4.96 21.86
C THR A 274 -10.47 3.69 21.71
N SER A 275 -11.36 3.47 22.68
CA SER A 275 -12.39 2.42 22.57
C SER A 275 -13.51 2.80 21.59
N ASP A 276 -13.54 4.05 21.15
CA ASP A 276 -14.49 4.54 20.16
C ASP A 276 -13.98 4.21 18.76
N LYS A 277 -14.62 3.24 18.13
CA LYS A 277 -14.25 2.72 16.81
C LYS A 277 -14.64 3.63 15.66
N THR A 278 -15.34 4.71 15.94
CA THR A 278 -15.71 5.73 14.97
C THR A 278 -14.65 6.83 14.86
N LEU A 279 -13.58 6.76 15.63
CA LEU A 279 -12.52 7.76 15.70
C LEU A 279 -11.16 7.15 15.36
N GLY A 280 -10.53 7.55 14.28
CA GLY A 280 -9.15 7.13 13.98
C GLY A 280 -8.74 7.14 12.53
N ASN A 281 -7.50 6.85 12.29
CA ASN A 281 -6.90 6.58 10.97
C ASN A 281 -7.23 7.59 9.87
N LEU A 282 -6.54 8.73 9.89
CA LEU A 282 -6.63 9.75 8.84
C LEU A 282 -5.60 9.46 7.75
N ILE A 283 -5.98 9.53 6.49
CA ILE A 283 -5.10 9.30 5.33
C ILE A 283 -5.19 10.41 4.29
N ASP A 284 -4.05 10.67 3.63
CA ASP A 284 -3.93 11.68 2.58
C ASP A 284 -2.68 11.45 1.70
N ASN A 285 -2.57 12.19 0.59
CA ASN A 285 -1.36 12.27 -0.22
C ASN A 285 -0.83 10.89 -0.68
N ILE A 286 -1.72 10.08 -1.25
CA ILE A 286 -1.43 8.72 -1.72
C ILE A 286 -0.81 8.73 -3.11
#